data_5b43a898d9bba76c7815402203659924
#
_entry.id   5b43a898d9bba76c7815402203659924
#
_cell.length_a   1.000
_cell.length_b   1.000
_cell.length_c   1.000
_cell.angle_alpha   90.00
_cell.angle_beta   90.00
_cell.angle_gamma   90.00
#
_symmetry.space_group_name_H-M   'P 1'
#
loop_
_entity.id
_entity.type
_entity.pdbx_description
1 polymer ?
#
loop_
_entity_poly.entity_id
_entity_poly.type
_entity_poly.pdbx_seq_one_letter_code
_entity_poly.pdbx_strand_id
1 'polypeptide(L)'
;MKFGEVEALRHVNLEIEEGESLGILGRSGSGKSVLLHVLRGVEPFEEITGSVIYHVARCPQCSHVEPPSRAGESCRCGGTFQPFEADFVSLGINDPKRRDVSRRIAIMLQRTFALYGDERVIVNVMRAVEEASGGSISVNRAADLLDEVNMSHRMMHVARELSGGEKQRVVLARQLAKSPMMLLADEPSGTLDPKTADLVHESIRRAVDDFNMTMIITSHWPDVMVELTDRAVLLDHGEIVSIGEPSKIAGKFVAMAGKIEDRKKTDVGSPIIRCKDLSKRYISIDRGVVRAVDEVSLEVYEGEIFGLVGTSGAGKTTLSKMLNGIVMPTSGGIWCRVGDDWVDMTILGADHKGRATKYMGMLHQEYTLYPYRSVIDNLTESIGLSLPFELAERKAIHTLVTVGFSEEEAEKVLTKNPNELSEGERHRVAMAQVLIKEPRIVVLDEPTGTMDLITKIDVSKSVLNARDELGETFLIVSHDMDFVQNVCDRAALMRNGKIVHVGTPEGVLSLMTKEEEEEMLGS
;
A
#
# COMPACT_ATOMS: atom_id res chain seq x y z
N MET A 1 11.30 -15.51 -15.69
CA MET A 1 12.10 -15.38 -14.45
C MET A 1 11.43 -16.14 -13.33
N LYS A 2 12.20 -16.95 -12.59
CA LYS A 2 11.67 -17.82 -11.51
C LYS A 2 12.39 -17.54 -10.19
N PHE A 3 11.65 -17.69 -9.10
CA PHE A 3 12.18 -17.71 -7.72
C PHE A 3 11.74 -19.05 -7.10
N GLY A 4 12.62 -20.05 -7.10
CA GLY A 4 12.27 -21.41 -6.74
C GLY A 4 11.19 -21.98 -7.67
N GLU A 5 10.02 -22.35 -7.13
CA GLU A 5 8.89 -22.85 -7.92
C GLU A 5 7.96 -21.72 -8.45
N VAL A 6 8.14 -20.48 -8.00
CA VAL A 6 7.29 -19.36 -8.39
C VAL A 6 7.82 -18.69 -9.66
N GLU A 7 7.02 -18.68 -10.71
CA GLU A 7 7.33 -17.98 -11.96
C GLU A 7 6.82 -16.55 -11.91
N ALA A 8 7.71 -15.61 -11.56
CA ALA A 8 7.36 -14.21 -11.32
C ALA A 8 7.15 -13.39 -12.62
N LEU A 9 7.85 -13.75 -13.70
CA LEU A 9 7.67 -13.14 -15.02
C LEU A 9 7.67 -14.24 -16.10
N ARG A 10 6.71 -14.13 -17.05
CA ARG A 10 6.48 -15.10 -18.12
C ARG A 10 6.34 -14.38 -19.44
N HIS A 11 7.09 -14.80 -20.45
CA HIS A 11 6.95 -14.33 -21.84
C HIS A 11 6.79 -12.82 -22.01
N VAL A 12 7.48 -12.02 -21.16
CA VAL A 12 7.44 -10.56 -21.24
C VAL A 12 8.26 -10.12 -22.46
N ASN A 13 7.58 -9.50 -23.45
CA ASN A 13 8.20 -8.86 -24.59
C ASN A 13 7.80 -7.38 -24.59
N LEU A 14 8.78 -6.49 -24.47
CA LEU A 14 8.54 -5.07 -24.32
C LEU A 14 9.69 -4.29 -24.96
N GLU A 15 9.34 -3.30 -25.78
CA GLU A 15 10.27 -2.34 -26.35
C GLU A 15 9.89 -0.94 -25.84
N ILE A 16 10.90 -0.15 -25.51
CA ILE A 16 10.75 1.18 -24.92
C ILE A 16 11.65 2.15 -25.71
N GLU A 17 11.03 3.21 -26.19
CA GLU A 17 11.73 4.21 -27.00
C GLU A 17 12.52 5.19 -26.13
N GLU A 18 13.55 5.82 -26.70
CA GLU A 18 14.31 6.88 -26.05
C GLU A 18 13.39 8.08 -25.74
N GLY A 19 13.42 8.56 -24.47
CA GLY A 19 12.59 9.68 -24.02
C GLY A 19 11.13 9.32 -23.74
N GLU A 20 10.72 8.06 -23.92
CA GLU A 20 9.37 7.60 -23.61
C GLU A 20 9.16 7.47 -22.10
N SER A 21 7.98 7.89 -21.62
CA SER A 21 7.47 7.61 -20.28
C SER A 21 6.50 6.43 -20.34
N LEU A 22 6.95 5.25 -19.86
CA LEU A 22 6.18 4.00 -19.84
C LEU A 22 5.65 3.70 -18.44
N GLY A 23 4.33 3.46 -18.34
CA GLY A 23 3.67 3.00 -17.12
C GLY A 23 3.51 1.49 -17.09
N ILE A 24 3.72 0.87 -15.93
CA ILE A 24 3.39 -0.53 -15.67
C ILE A 24 2.33 -0.59 -14.58
N LEU A 25 1.09 -0.87 -14.99
CA LEU A 25 -0.08 -1.00 -14.13
C LEU A 25 -0.34 -2.47 -13.83
N GLY A 26 -0.73 -2.80 -12.60
CA GLY A 26 -1.07 -4.17 -12.22
C GLY A 26 -1.33 -4.31 -10.74
N ARG A 27 -1.94 -5.44 -10.33
CA ARG A 27 -2.21 -5.79 -8.93
C ARG A 27 -0.92 -5.85 -8.12
N SER A 28 -1.04 -5.77 -6.79
CA SER A 28 0.05 -6.16 -5.89
C SER A 28 0.45 -7.62 -6.17
N GLY A 29 1.75 -7.89 -6.26
CA GLY A 29 2.26 -9.22 -6.60
C GLY A 29 2.21 -9.62 -8.09
N SER A 30 1.80 -8.75 -9.02
CA SER A 30 1.77 -9.07 -10.46
C SER A 30 3.15 -9.15 -11.14
N GLY A 31 4.25 -8.84 -10.42
CA GLY A 31 5.61 -8.88 -10.95
C GLY A 31 6.20 -7.51 -11.36
N LYS A 32 5.52 -6.38 -11.09
CA LYS A 32 5.97 -5.02 -11.46
C LYS A 32 7.37 -4.69 -10.95
N SER A 33 7.60 -4.82 -9.64
CA SER A 33 8.90 -4.55 -9.01
C SER A 33 9.98 -5.50 -9.52
N VAL A 34 9.63 -6.78 -9.75
CA VAL A 34 10.55 -7.77 -10.32
C VAL A 34 11.00 -7.33 -11.71
N LEU A 35 10.07 -6.86 -12.56
CA LEU A 35 10.39 -6.37 -13.91
C LEU A 35 11.34 -5.17 -13.84
N LEU A 36 11.09 -4.20 -12.95
CA LEU A 36 12.01 -3.06 -12.75
C LEU A 36 13.40 -3.50 -12.26
N HIS A 37 13.48 -4.48 -11.36
CA HIS A 37 14.75 -5.00 -10.87
C HIS A 37 15.52 -5.74 -11.98
N VAL A 38 14.82 -6.49 -12.84
CA VAL A 38 15.41 -7.11 -14.04
C VAL A 38 15.97 -6.06 -14.98
N LEU A 39 15.20 -5.01 -15.28
CA LEU A 39 15.65 -3.90 -16.10
C LEU A 39 16.86 -3.17 -15.49
N ARG A 40 16.86 -2.95 -14.17
CA ARG A 40 18.02 -2.37 -13.48
C ARG A 40 19.25 -3.29 -13.51
N GLY A 41 19.04 -4.59 -13.64
CA GLY A 41 20.10 -5.58 -13.65
C GLY A 41 20.66 -5.93 -12.27
N VAL A 42 19.82 -5.94 -11.24
CA VAL A 42 20.20 -6.26 -9.84
C VAL A 42 19.86 -7.70 -9.46
N GLU A 43 18.81 -8.26 -10.11
CA GLU A 43 18.38 -9.62 -9.82
C GLU A 43 19.40 -10.69 -10.28
N PRO A 44 19.45 -11.86 -9.62
CA PRO A 44 20.29 -12.97 -10.03
C PRO A 44 19.87 -13.46 -11.42
N PHE A 45 20.76 -13.31 -12.40
CA PHE A 45 20.46 -13.68 -13.80
C PHE A 45 20.44 -15.18 -14.06
N GLU A 46 20.88 -16.01 -13.12
CA GLU A 46 20.84 -17.48 -13.23
C GLU A 46 19.41 -18.04 -13.38
N GLU A 47 18.41 -17.28 -12.93
CA GLU A 47 16.99 -17.64 -13.01
C GLU A 47 16.24 -16.92 -14.14
N ILE A 48 16.94 -16.12 -14.97
CA ILE A 48 16.33 -15.40 -16.08
C ILE A 48 16.65 -16.12 -17.38
N THR A 49 15.61 -16.34 -18.20
CA THR A 49 15.71 -16.79 -19.59
C THR A 49 15.25 -15.68 -20.51
N GLY A 50 15.95 -15.46 -21.64
CA GLY A 50 15.68 -14.37 -22.57
C GLY A 50 16.80 -13.33 -22.61
N SER A 51 16.50 -12.11 -22.98
CA SER A 51 17.47 -11.01 -23.12
C SER A 51 16.90 -9.70 -22.58
N VAL A 52 17.80 -8.84 -22.07
CA VAL A 52 17.50 -7.45 -21.66
C VAL A 52 18.53 -6.55 -22.33
N ILE A 53 18.17 -6.00 -23.46
CA ILE A 53 19.08 -5.30 -24.35
C ILE A 53 18.92 -3.79 -24.18
N TYR A 54 20.03 -3.12 -23.87
CA TYR A 54 20.15 -1.66 -23.88
C TYR A 54 20.90 -1.20 -25.12
N HIS A 55 20.23 -0.41 -25.95
CA HIS A 55 20.85 0.33 -27.04
C HIS A 55 21.34 1.67 -26.49
N VAL A 56 22.63 1.95 -26.56
CA VAL A 56 23.25 3.15 -26.00
C VAL A 56 24.36 3.69 -26.91
N ALA A 57 24.79 4.91 -26.68
CA ALA A 57 25.98 5.49 -27.26
C ALA A 57 27.14 5.43 -26.22
N ARG A 58 28.20 4.68 -26.51
CA ARG A 58 29.32 4.49 -25.56
C ARG A 58 30.62 5.06 -26.13
N CYS A 59 31.35 5.83 -25.31
CA CYS A 59 32.65 6.30 -25.68
C CYS A 59 33.73 5.21 -25.47
N PRO A 60 34.46 4.80 -26.49
CA PRO A 60 35.49 3.74 -26.36
C PRO A 60 36.70 4.15 -25.53
N GLN A 61 36.94 5.47 -25.37
CA GLN A 61 38.12 5.97 -24.64
C GLN A 61 37.88 6.04 -23.12
N CYS A 62 36.73 6.57 -22.67
CA CYS A 62 36.46 6.77 -21.26
C CYS A 62 35.28 5.94 -20.72
N SER A 63 34.68 5.12 -21.56
CA SER A 63 33.53 4.26 -21.21
C SER A 63 32.28 5.02 -20.80
N HIS A 64 32.19 6.35 -20.98
CA HIS A 64 30.99 7.13 -20.71
C HIS A 64 29.88 6.71 -21.64
N VAL A 65 28.67 6.61 -21.08
CA VAL A 65 27.46 6.15 -21.77
C VAL A 65 26.44 7.28 -21.85
N GLU A 66 25.85 7.44 -23.01
CA GLU A 66 24.78 8.41 -23.31
C GLU A 66 23.62 7.71 -24.03
N PRO A 67 22.45 8.35 -24.18
CA PRO A 67 21.34 7.83 -24.99
C PRO A 67 21.77 7.55 -26.43
N PRO A 68 21.09 6.60 -27.12
CA PRO A 68 21.48 6.19 -28.47
C PRO A 68 21.48 7.33 -29.49
N SER A 69 20.63 8.36 -29.36
CA SER A 69 20.60 9.55 -30.21
C SER A 69 21.91 10.33 -30.23
N ARG A 70 22.76 10.19 -29.18
CA ARG A 70 24.06 10.87 -29.08
C ARG A 70 25.20 10.16 -29.83
N ALA A 71 24.91 9.06 -30.55
CA ALA A 71 25.90 8.36 -31.36
C ALA A 71 26.45 9.27 -32.46
N GLY A 72 27.78 9.31 -32.58
CA GLY A 72 28.50 10.22 -33.50
C GLY A 72 28.89 11.56 -32.90
N GLU A 73 28.37 11.95 -31.73
CA GLU A 73 28.79 13.19 -31.07
C GLU A 73 30.11 13.05 -30.33
N SER A 74 30.74 14.21 -30.07
CA SER A 74 32.02 14.26 -29.34
C SER A 74 31.81 14.09 -27.84
N CYS A 75 32.60 13.20 -27.23
CA CYS A 75 32.64 13.02 -25.78
C CYS A 75 33.58 14.08 -25.15
N ARG A 76 33.31 14.44 -23.89
CA ARG A 76 34.14 15.38 -23.10
C ARG A 76 35.61 14.95 -22.99
N CYS A 77 35.95 13.66 -23.13
CA CYS A 77 37.30 13.16 -23.13
C CYS A 77 38.05 13.33 -24.49
N GLY A 78 37.37 13.86 -25.53
CA GLY A 78 37.89 13.99 -26.88
C GLY A 78 37.59 12.80 -27.80
N GLY A 79 37.01 11.72 -27.29
CA GLY A 79 36.55 10.59 -28.09
C GLY A 79 35.21 10.88 -28.77
N THR A 80 34.71 9.94 -29.58
CA THR A 80 33.41 10.00 -30.24
C THR A 80 32.53 8.87 -29.73
N PHE A 81 31.28 9.14 -29.44
CA PHE A 81 30.31 8.13 -29.02
C PHE A 81 29.99 7.18 -30.18
N GLN A 82 30.01 5.89 -29.89
CA GLN A 82 29.72 4.83 -30.84
C GLN A 82 28.47 4.05 -30.38
N PRO A 83 27.62 3.60 -31.31
CA PRO A 83 26.52 2.69 -30.97
C PRO A 83 27.04 1.46 -30.25
N PHE A 84 26.36 1.06 -29.19
CA PHE A 84 26.69 -0.09 -28.37
C PHE A 84 25.44 -0.79 -27.85
N GLU A 85 25.42 -2.10 -27.94
CA GLU A 85 24.37 -2.95 -27.36
C GLU A 85 24.91 -3.64 -26.11
N ALA A 86 24.14 -3.56 -25.03
CA ALA A 86 24.42 -4.24 -23.78
C ALA A 86 23.27 -5.17 -23.41
N ASP A 87 23.44 -6.47 -23.63
CA ASP A 87 22.50 -7.46 -23.11
C ASP A 87 22.88 -7.82 -21.66
N PHE A 88 22.04 -7.42 -20.72
CA PHE A 88 22.28 -7.62 -19.31
C PHE A 88 22.19 -9.08 -18.85
N VAL A 89 21.53 -9.95 -19.62
CA VAL A 89 21.46 -11.38 -19.31
C VAL A 89 22.76 -12.08 -19.71
N SER A 90 23.31 -11.75 -20.89
CA SER A 90 24.58 -12.34 -21.36
C SER A 90 25.81 -11.71 -20.67
N LEU A 91 25.74 -10.45 -20.27
CA LEU A 91 26.80 -9.77 -19.52
C LEU A 91 26.66 -10.09 -18.03
N GLY A 92 27.66 -10.72 -17.45
CA GLY A 92 27.66 -11.02 -16.01
C GLY A 92 27.53 -9.76 -15.13
N ILE A 93 27.02 -9.90 -13.91
CA ILE A 93 26.75 -8.78 -12.99
C ILE A 93 27.99 -7.89 -12.71
N ASN A 94 29.18 -8.46 -12.80
CA ASN A 94 30.46 -7.77 -12.59
C ASN A 94 31.08 -7.25 -13.89
N ASP A 95 30.45 -7.43 -15.06
CA ASP A 95 31.00 -6.95 -16.33
C ASP A 95 31.07 -5.42 -16.32
N PRO A 96 32.25 -4.82 -16.67
CA PRO A 96 32.40 -3.38 -16.70
C PRO A 96 31.41 -2.68 -17.65
N LYS A 97 31.10 -3.30 -18.80
CA LYS A 97 30.19 -2.72 -19.80
C LYS A 97 28.78 -2.59 -19.25
N ARG A 98 28.28 -3.64 -18.54
CA ARG A 98 27.01 -3.59 -17.85
C ARG A 98 26.99 -2.53 -16.77
N ARG A 99 28.07 -2.42 -15.99
CA ARG A 99 28.22 -1.40 -14.95
C ARG A 99 28.19 0.02 -15.52
N ASP A 100 28.83 0.26 -16.68
CA ASP A 100 28.83 1.56 -17.35
C ASP A 100 27.37 2.00 -17.67
N VAL A 101 26.53 1.10 -18.21
CA VAL A 101 25.11 1.36 -18.49
C VAL A 101 24.31 1.54 -17.19
N SER A 102 24.45 0.61 -16.22
CA SER A 102 23.69 0.65 -14.96
C SER A 102 23.92 1.92 -14.14
N ARG A 103 25.09 2.56 -14.24
CA ARG A 103 25.38 3.85 -13.60
C ARG A 103 24.52 5.00 -14.12
N ARG A 104 23.99 4.87 -15.35
CA ARG A 104 23.13 5.86 -16.00
C ARG A 104 21.64 5.57 -15.82
N ILE A 105 21.31 4.55 -15.03
CA ILE A 105 19.95 4.19 -14.66
C ILE A 105 19.70 4.61 -13.22
N ALA A 106 18.80 5.58 -13.03
CA ALA A 106 18.31 5.99 -11.71
C ALA A 106 17.23 5.04 -11.23
N ILE A 107 17.07 4.88 -9.92
CA ILE A 107 15.96 4.12 -9.35
C ILE A 107 15.38 4.83 -8.13
N MET A 108 14.06 4.91 -8.10
CA MET A 108 13.27 5.23 -6.91
C MET A 108 12.52 3.99 -6.48
N LEU A 109 12.67 3.59 -5.22
CA LEU A 109 11.97 2.46 -4.63
C LEU A 109 10.83 2.96 -3.73
N GLN A 110 9.80 2.16 -3.56
CA GLN A 110 8.64 2.44 -2.70
C GLN A 110 9.05 2.81 -1.26
N ARG A 111 10.09 2.16 -0.71
CA ARG A 111 10.60 2.44 0.63
C ARG A 111 11.84 3.33 0.59
N THR A 112 11.80 4.45 1.32
CA THR A 112 12.81 5.51 1.33
C THR A 112 14.03 5.24 2.24
N PHE A 113 14.54 4.01 2.29
CA PHE A 113 15.75 3.70 3.09
C PHE A 113 17.06 4.26 2.53
N ALA A 114 17.00 4.98 1.42
CA ALA A 114 18.19 5.47 0.72
C ALA A 114 18.79 6.78 1.28
N LEU A 115 18.24 7.33 2.37
CA LEU A 115 18.74 8.56 2.99
C LEU A 115 19.53 8.28 4.27
N TYR A 116 20.61 9.03 4.47
CA TYR A 116 21.31 9.09 5.76
C TYR A 116 20.48 9.94 6.72
N GLY A 117 19.69 9.28 7.56
CA GLY A 117 18.65 9.91 8.38
C GLY A 117 19.17 10.99 9.33
N ASP A 118 20.35 10.83 9.88
CA ASP A 118 20.96 11.77 10.84
C ASP A 118 21.74 12.92 10.18
N GLU A 119 21.85 12.92 8.85
CA GLU A 119 22.50 13.97 8.08
C GLU A 119 21.49 14.98 7.54
N ARG A 120 21.98 16.18 7.25
CA ARG A 120 21.18 17.23 6.59
C ARG A 120 20.85 16.82 5.16
N VAL A 121 19.73 17.34 4.67
CA VAL A 121 19.25 17.10 3.29
C VAL A 121 20.31 17.45 2.25
N ILE A 122 20.92 18.65 2.38
CA ILE A 122 21.99 19.07 1.44
C ILE A 122 23.18 18.11 1.45
N VAL A 123 23.58 17.57 2.60
CA VAL A 123 24.70 16.62 2.74
C VAL A 123 24.38 15.31 2.05
N ASN A 124 23.14 14.83 2.16
CA ASN A 124 22.68 13.64 1.46
C ASN A 124 22.84 13.76 -0.08
N VAL A 125 22.53 14.94 -0.64
CA VAL A 125 22.65 15.19 -2.08
C VAL A 125 24.11 15.44 -2.47
N MET A 126 24.89 16.18 -1.64
CA MET A 126 26.33 16.39 -1.88
C MET A 126 27.10 15.09 -2.00
N ARG A 127 26.81 14.09 -1.15
CA ARG A 127 27.44 12.77 -1.26
C ARG A 127 27.14 12.09 -2.60
N ALA A 128 25.89 12.19 -3.07
CA ALA A 128 25.53 11.63 -4.37
C ALA A 128 26.23 12.35 -5.53
N VAL A 129 26.41 13.68 -5.44
CA VAL A 129 27.19 14.47 -6.41
C VAL A 129 28.68 14.07 -6.38
N GLU A 130 29.27 13.89 -5.20
CA GLU A 130 30.66 13.44 -5.02
C GLU A 130 30.87 12.06 -5.62
N GLU A 131 30.00 11.10 -5.32
CA GLU A 131 30.05 9.74 -5.89
C GLU A 131 29.95 9.75 -7.42
N ALA A 132 29.08 10.59 -7.98
CA ALA A 132 28.86 10.70 -9.42
C ALA A 132 30.03 11.38 -10.14
N SER A 133 30.72 12.35 -9.51
CA SER A 133 31.81 13.13 -10.08
C SER A 133 33.21 12.52 -9.87
N GLY A 134 33.28 11.38 -9.16
CA GLY A 134 34.58 10.75 -8.85
C GLY A 134 35.38 11.48 -7.78
N GLY A 135 34.73 12.14 -6.82
CA GLY A 135 35.35 12.76 -5.64
C GLY A 135 35.33 14.30 -5.62
N SER A 136 34.68 14.96 -6.59
CA SER A 136 34.51 16.41 -6.57
C SER A 136 33.18 16.79 -5.87
N ILE A 137 33.31 17.52 -4.77
CA ILE A 137 32.13 18.04 -4.03
C ILE A 137 31.72 19.37 -4.64
N SER A 138 30.47 19.48 -5.13
CA SER A 138 29.89 20.73 -5.59
C SER A 138 28.60 21.04 -4.79
N VAL A 139 28.70 21.99 -3.87
CA VAL A 139 27.59 22.49 -3.08
C VAL A 139 26.51 23.14 -3.96
N ASN A 140 26.96 23.92 -4.97
CA ASN A 140 26.03 24.57 -5.90
C ASN A 140 25.22 23.53 -6.68
N ARG A 141 25.86 22.50 -7.23
CA ARG A 141 25.14 21.42 -7.94
C ARG A 141 24.13 20.70 -7.04
N ALA A 142 24.48 20.46 -5.78
CA ALA A 142 23.56 19.86 -4.83
C ALA A 142 22.37 20.77 -4.49
N ALA A 143 22.62 22.07 -4.40
CA ALA A 143 21.55 23.07 -4.19
C ALA A 143 20.62 23.16 -5.43
N ASP A 144 21.19 23.19 -6.65
CA ASP A 144 20.43 23.19 -7.90
C ASP A 144 19.50 21.95 -7.99
N LEU A 145 20.03 20.75 -7.67
CA LEU A 145 19.26 19.52 -7.66
C LEU A 145 18.12 19.51 -6.62
N LEU A 146 18.31 20.18 -5.48
CA LEU A 146 17.25 20.34 -4.48
C LEU A 146 16.19 21.35 -4.94
N ASP A 147 16.60 22.35 -5.73
CA ASP A 147 15.66 23.30 -6.33
C ASP A 147 14.77 22.63 -7.39
N GLU A 148 15.35 21.81 -8.27
CA GLU A 148 14.63 21.02 -9.27
C GLU A 148 13.49 20.18 -8.67
N VAL A 149 13.68 19.63 -7.47
CA VAL A 149 12.69 18.81 -6.78
C VAL A 149 11.90 19.59 -5.72
N ASN A 150 11.96 20.93 -5.76
CA ASN A 150 11.26 21.83 -4.83
C ASN A 150 11.56 21.53 -3.34
N MET A 151 12.84 21.29 -3.01
CA MET A 151 13.31 20.98 -1.64
C MET A 151 14.34 21.97 -1.09
N SER A 152 14.59 23.11 -1.76
CA SER A 152 15.54 24.15 -1.32
C SER A 152 15.23 24.68 0.08
N HIS A 153 13.95 24.83 0.43
CA HIS A 153 13.50 25.32 1.73
C HIS A 153 13.81 24.36 2.88
N ARG A 154 14.10 23.08 2.59
CA ARG A 154 14.41 22.02 3.57
C ARG A 154 15.88 21.62 3.58
N MET A 155 16.75 22.24 2.78
CA MET A 155 18.14 21.79 2.59
C MET A 155 18.96 21.66 3.88
N MET A 156 18.64 22.46 4.90
CA MET A 156 19.35 22.47 6.20
C MET A 156 18.70 21.56 7.25
N HIS A 157 17.51 20.99 7.00
CA HIS A 157 16.85 20.07 7.91
C HIS A 157 17.54 18.71 7.94
N VAL A 158 17.35 17.95 9.01
CA VAL A 158 17.84 16.59 9.15
C VAL A 158 16.88 15.65 8.41
N ALA A 159 17.43 14.72 7.61
CA ALA A 159 16.61 13.90 6.70
C ALA A 159 15.55 13.03 7.41
N ARG A 160 15.77 12.60 8.65
CA ARG A 160 14.78 11.85 9.44
C ARG A 160 13.50 12.65 9.77
N GLU A 161 13.59 13.99 9.81
CA GLU A 161 12.49 14.89 10.16
C GLU A 161 11.56 15.19 8.98
N LEU A 162 11.94 14.74 7.78
CA LEU A 162 11.16 14.93 6.56
C LEU A 162 9.94 14.00 6.54
N SER A 163 8.84 14.49 5.95
CA SER A 163 7.68 13.68 5.57
C SER A 163 8.04 12.64 4.52
N GLY A 164 7.16 11.66 4.28
CA GLY A 164 7.37 10.62 3.26
C GLY A 164 7.63 11.20 1.87
N GLY A 165 6.79 12.12 1.40
CA GLY A 165 6.96 12.76 0.09
C GLY A 165 8.18 13.67 -0.02
N GLU A 166 8.53 14.40 1.06
CA GLU A 166 9.78 15.17 1.11
C GLU A 166 11.00 14.25 0.97
N LYS A 167 10.99 13.07 1.63
CA LYS A 167 12.03 12.05 1.48
C LYS A 167 12.11 11.52 0.05
N GLN A 168 10.98 11.24 -0.60
CA GLN A 168 10.95 10.78 -1.99
C GLN A 168 11.58 11.81 -2.93
N ARG A 169 11.24 13.09 -2.78
CA ARG A 169 11.83 14.17 -3.59
C ARG A 169 13.35 14.31 -3.36
N VAL A 170 13.83 14.17 -2.12
CA VAL A 170 15.27 14.16 -1.86
C VAL A 170 15.96 12.93 -2.46
N VAL A 171 15.29 11.77 -2.46
CA VAL A 171 15.79 10.57 -3.15
C VAL A 171 15.89 10.84 -4.66
N LEU A 172 14.89 11.47 -5.26
CA LEU A 172 14.94 11.88 -6.68
C LEU A 172 16.15 12.78 -6.94
N ALA A 173 16.35 13.85 -6.16
CA ALA A 173 17.51 14.73 -6.28
C ALA A 173 18.86 13.96 -6.23
N ARG A 174 18.98 13.00 -5.32
CA ARG A 174 20.16 12.12 -5.24
C ARG A 174 20.36 11.26 -6.49
N GLN A 175 19.27 10.78 -7.09
CA GLN A 175 19.37 10.00 -8.33
C GLN A 175 19.75 10.89 -9.53
N LEU A 176 19.22 12.11 -9.60
CA LEU A 176 19.55 13.09 -10.64
C LEU A 176 21.03 13.52 -10.60
N ALA A 177 21.70 13.45 -9.45
CA ALA A 177 23.14 13.72 -9.32
C ALA A 177 24.00 12.87 -10.26
N LYS A 178 23.54 11.67 -10.62
CA LYS A 178 24.23 10.75 -11.54
C LYS A 178 24.04 11.11 -13.01
N SER A 179 23.29 12.18 -13.32
CA SER A 179 22.87 12.55 -14.67
C SER A 179 22.31 11.33 -15.43
N PRO A 180 21.26 10.70 -14.93
CA PRO A 180 20.74 9.47 -15.52
C PRO A 180 20.17 9.69 -16.93
N MET A 181 20.20 8.66 -17.76
CA MET A 181 19.48 8.61 -19.03
C MET A 181 18.11 7.94 -18.90
N MET A 182 17.90 7.19 -17.82
CA MET A 182 16.67 6.47 -17.54
C MET A 182 16.34 6.54 -16.04
N LEU A 183 15.07 6.71 -15.74
CA LEU A 183 14.50 6.65 -14.39
C LEU A 183 13.58 5.44 -14.26
N LEU A 184 13.87 4.56 -13.34
CA LEU A 184 12.98 3.48 -12.90
C LEU A 184 12.33 3.90 -11.59
N ALA A 185 11.00 4.04 -11.55
CA ALA A 185 10.25 4.44 -10.36
C ALA A 185 9.28 3.33 -9.93
N ASP A 186 9.58 2.67 -8.80
CA ASP A 186 8.76 1.58 -8.26
C ASP A 186 7.80 2.13 -7.21
N GLU A 187 6.54 2.31 -7.60
CA GLU A 187 5.46 2.83 -6.76
C GLU A 187 5.89 4.06 -5.91
N PRO A 188 6.42 5.13 -6.53
CA PRO A 188 7.07 6.23 -5.81
C PRO A 188 6.15 7.00 -4.87
N SER A 189 4.83 6.90 -5.05
CA SER A 189 3.80 7.57 -4.26
C SER A 189 2.87 6.60 -3.51
N GLY A 190 3.09 5.28 -3.59
CA GLY A 190 2.15 4.26 -3.12
C GLY A 190 1.82 4.27 -1.61
N THR A 191 2.61 4.99 -0.80
CA THR A 191 2.38 5.13 0.66
C THR A 191 2.09 6.57 1.08
N LEU A 192 1.84 7.46 0.12
CA LEU A 192 1.64 8.89 0.36
C LEU A 192 0.17 9.27 0.25
N ASP A 193 -0.22 10.31 0.97
CA ASP A 193 -1.51 10.97 0.74
C ASP A 193 -1.54 11.63 -0.66
N PRO A 194 -2.70 11.77 -1.33
CA PRO A 194 -2.75 12.30 -2.70
C PRO A 194 -2.11 13.67 -2.88
N LYS A 195 -2.30 14.63 -1.97
CA LYS A 195 -1.67 15.96 -2.10
C LYS A 195 -0.14 15.86 -2.11
N THR A 196 0.40 14.99 -1.27
CA THR A 196 1.84 14.73 -1.21
C THR A 196 2.29 13.91 -2.42
N ALA A 197 1.47 12.98 -2.89
CA ALA A 197 1.72 12.20 -4.10
C ALA A 197 1.81 13.10 -5.34
N ASP A 198 0.87 14.04 -5.52
CA ASP A 198 0.87 15.01 -6.63
C ASP A 198 2.16 15.83 -6.69
N LEU A 199 2.68 16.27 -5.53
CA LEU A 199 3.96 16.99 -5.45
C LEU A 199 5.15 16.12 -5.88
N VAL A 200 5.12 14.83 -5.57
CA VAL A 200 6.15 13.87 -6.03
C VAL A 200 6.03 13.63 -7.52
N HIS A 201 4.80 13.46 -8.05
CA HIS A 201 4.52 13.29 -9.47
C HIS A 201 4.96 14.49 -10.28
N GLU A 202 4.65 15.71 -9.83
CA GLU A 202 5.10 16.94 -10.47
C GLU A 202 6.63 17.04 -10.52
N SER A 203 7.31 16.68 -9.42
CA SER A 203 8.77 16.67 -9.34
C SER A 203 9.39 15.63 -10.28
N ILE A 204 8.78 14.44 -10.39
CA ILE A 204 9.22 13.39 -11.31
C ILE A 204 9.03 13.85 -12.75
N ARG A 205 7.84 14.37 -13.12
CA ARG A 205 7.55 14.86 -14.47
C ARG A 205 8.54 15.94 -14.89
N ARG A 206 8.71 16.98 -14.06
CA ARG A 206 9.69 18.04 -14.31
C ARG A 206 11.09 17.48 -14.54
N ALA A 207 11.57 16.58 -13.69
CA ALA A 207 12.89 15.98 -13.82
C ALA A 207 13.03 15.16 -15.13
N VAL A 208 11.99 14.41 -15.52
CA VAL A 208 12.00 13.63 -16.77
C VAL A 208 12.09 14.58 -17.98
N ASP A 209 11.29 15.64 -17.99
CA ASP A 209 11.26 16.62 -19.07
C ASP A 209 12.57 17.41 -19.16
N ASP A 210 13.05 17.98 -18.04
CA ASP A 210 14.24 18.85 -18.00
C ASP A 210 15.54 18.09 -18.32
N PHE A 211 15.62 16.81 -17.97
CA PHE A 211 16.79 15.95 -18.23
C PHE A 211 16.60 15.06 -19.49
N ASN A 212 15.47 15.16 -20.18
CA ASN A 212 15.11 14.33 -21.34
C ASN A 212 15.37 12.84 -21.10
N MET A 213 14.83 12.31 -19.99
CA MET A 213 15.06 10.93 -19.56
C MET A 213 13.95 10.01 -20.09
N THR A 214 14.34 8.77 -20.40
CA THR A 214 13.35 7.68 -20.52
C THR A 214 12.87 7.31 -19.11
N MET A 215 11.56 7.16 -18.91
CA MET A 215 11.00 6.78 -17.62
C MET A 215 10.22 5.47 -17.70
N ILE A 216 10.40 4.63 -16.68
CA ILE A 216 9.52 3.49 -16.43
C ILE A 216 9.00 3.62 -15.01
N ILE A 217 7.68 3.76 -14.86
CA ILE A 217 7.02 3.90 -13.56
C ILE A 217 6.04 2.75 -13.34
N THR A 218 6.10 2.14 -12.17
CA THR A 218 5.07 1.18 -11.75
C THR A 218 4.08 1.84 -10.81
N SER A 219 2.83 1.46 -10.91
CA SER A 219 1.79 1.83 -9.95
C SER A 219 0.66 0.81 -9.95
N HIS A 220 -0.10 0.80 -8.88
CA HIS A 220 -1.41 0.16 -8.81
C HIS A 220 -2.57 1.18 -8.90
N TRP A 221 -2.26 2.47 -9.03
CA TRP A 221 -3.22 3.54 -9.21
C TRP A 221 -3.36 3.89 -10.70
N PRO A 222 -4.56 3.71 -11.30
CA PRO A 222 -4.80 3.99 -12.71
C PRO A 222 -4.52 5.44 -13.11
N ASP A 223 -4.83 6.40 -12.23
CA ASP A 223 -4.68 7.83 -12.49
C ASP A 223 -3.22 8.24 -12.69
N VAL A 224 -2.30 7.62 -11.96
CA VAL A 224 -0.85 7.82 -12.13
C VAL A 224 -0.39 7.49 -13.53
N MET A 225 -0.98 6.45 -14.16
CA MET A 225 -0.65 6.09 -15.54
C MET A 225 -1.11 7.17 -16.50
N VAL A 226 -2.34 7.64 -16.34
CA VAL A 226 -2.91 8.68 -17.22
C VAL A 226 -2.17 10.00 -17.08
N GLU A 227 -1.71 10.30 -15.87
CA GLU A 227 -1.03 11.56 -15.57
C GLU A 227 0.42 11.60 -16.04
N LEU A 228 1.19 10.52 -15.83
CA LEU A 228 2.65 10.54 -15.93
C LEU A 228 3.22 9.81 -17.14
N THR A 229 2.42 9.11 -17.95
CA THR A 229 2.97 8.22 -18.98
C THR A 229 2.39 8.44 -20.36
N ASP A 230 3.21 8.20 -21.39
CA ASP A 230 2.83 8.26 -22.81
C ASP A 230 2.15 6.96 -23.25
N ARG A 231 2.60 5.84 -22.69
CA ARG A 231 2.10 4.49 -22.95
C ARG A 231 2.07 3.69 -21.66
N ALA A 232 1.10 2.80 -21.54
CA ALA A 232 0.98 1.94 -20.37
C ALA A 232 0.92 0.45 -20.74
N VAL A 233 1.39 -0.37 -19.82
CA VAL A 233 1.36 -1.83 -19.85
C VAL A 233 0.51 -2.34 -18.69
N LEU A 234 -0.42 -3.24 -18.96
CA LEU A 234 -1.13 -3.99 -17.93
C LEU A 234 -0.41 -5.31 -17.71
N LEU A 235 0.16 -5.45 -16.51
CA LEU A 235 0.85 -6.66 -16.06
C LEU A 235 -0.02 -7.43 -15.07
N ASP A 236 -0.30 -8.69 -15.36
CA ASP A 236 -1.04 -9.57 -14.45
C ASP A 236 -0.39 -10.96 -14.41
N HIS A 237 -0.23 -11.54 -13.21
CA HIS A 237 0.41 -12.83 -12.99
C HIS A 237 1.74 -13.04 -13.77
N GLY A 238 2.55 -11.98 -13.87
CA GLY A 238 3.85 -12.02 -14.54
C GLY A 238 3.80 -11.93 -16.06
N GLU A 239 2.63 -11.74 -16.67
CA GLU A 239 2.44 -11.63 -18.12
C GLU A 239 1.90 -10.26 -18.52
N ILE A 240 2.29 -9.79 -19.70
CA ILE A 240 1.73 -8.57 -20.29
C ILE A 240 0.38 -8.92 -20.91
N VAL A 241 -0.70 -8.43 -20.29
CA VAL A 241 -2.07 -8.64 -20.78
C VAL A 241 -2.43 -7.64 -21.88
N SER A 242 -1.96 -6.42 -21.79
CA SER A 242 -2.26 -5.37 -22.76
C SER A 242 -1.23 -4.25 -22.72
N ILE A 243 -0.98 -3.64 -23.88
CA ILE A 243 -0.14 -2.44 -24.03
C ILE A 243 -0.94 -1.41 -24.82
N GLY A 244 -0.82 -0.15 -24.47
CA GLY A 244 -1.46 0.93 -25.24
C GLY A 244 -1.57 2.25 -24.51
N GLU A 245 -2.54 3.05 -24.92
CA GLU A 245 -2.84 4.36 -24.35
C GLU A 245 -3.20 4.25 -22.86
N PRO A 246 -2.62 5.08 -21.97
CA PRO A 246 -2.79 4.98 -20.53
C PRO A 246 -4.25 4.95 -20.07
N SER A 247 -5.12 5.81 -20.64
CA SER A 247 -6.54 5.84 -20.29
C SER A 247 -7.29 4.53 -20.62
N LYS A 248 -6.93 3.88 -21.74
CA LYS A 248 -7.52 2.58 -22.12
C LYS A 248 -7.03 1.45 -21.22
N ILE A 249 -5.74 1.48 -20.84
CA ILE A 249 -5.16 0.48 -19.94
C ILE A 249 -5.73 0.65 -18.54
N ALA A 250 -5.84 1.89 -18.04
CA ALA A 250 -6.51 2.21 -16.78
C ALA A 250 -7.96 1.69 -16.76
N GLY A 251 -8.73 1.94 -17.82
CA GLY A 251 -10.10 1.44 -17.95
C GLY A 251 -10.19 -0.09 -17.92
N LYS A 252 -9.24 -0.80 -18.59
CA LYS A 252 -9.19 -2.27 -18.54
C LYS A 252 -8.87 -2.77 -17.13
N PHE A 253 -7.94 -2.14 -16.43
CA PHE A 253 -7.58 -2.50 -15.06
C PHE A 253 -8.76 -2.32 -14.10
N VAL A 254 -9.47 -1.20 -14.20
CA VAL A 254 -10.70 -0.95 -13.42
C VAL A 254 -11.78 -2.00 -13.76
N ALA A 255 -11.92 -2.38 -15.02
CA ALA A 255 -12.88 -3.41 -15.44
C ALA A 255 -12.54 -4.80 -14.88
N MET A 256 -11.24 -5.13 -14.69
CA MET A 256 -10.81 -6.38 -14.05
C MET A 256 -11.20 -6.47 -12.57
N ALA A 257 -11.30 -5.34 -11.89
CA ALA A 257 -11.72 -5.28 -10.49
C ALA A 257 -13.17 -5.78 -10.31
N GLY A 258 -13.99 -5.71 -11.36
CA GLY A 258 -15.41 -6.03 -11.32
C GLY A 258 -16.19 -4.97 -10.55
N LYS A 259 -17.48 -5.19 -10.43
CA LYS A 259 -18.36 -4.34 -9.61
C LYS A 259 -18.70 -5.09 -8.33
N ILE A 260 -18.89 -4.37 -7.25
CA ILE A 260 -19.58 -4.89 -6.08
C ILE A 260 -21.03 -5.01 -6.51
N GLU A 261 -21.61 -6.21 -6.40
CA GLU A 261 -23.01 -6.44 -6.74
C GLU A 261 -23.91 -5.57 -5.87
N ASP A 262 -25.10 -5.23 -6.41
CA ASP A 262 -26.07 -4.43 -5.70
C ASP A 262 -26.40 -5.06 -4.34
N ARG A 263 -26.21 -4.27 -3.32
CA ARG A 263 -26.29 -4.65 -1.92
C ARG A 263 -27.69 -5.16 -1.56
N LYS A 264 -27.81 -6.36 -1.03
CA LYS A 264 -29.06 -6.80 -0.40
C LYS A 264 -29.29 -5.95 0.85
N LYS A 265 -30.41 -5.23 0.90
CA LYS A 265 -30.86 -4.60 2.15
C LYS A 265 -31.08 -5.70 3.18
N THR A 266 -30.27 -5.73 4.20
CA THR A 266 -30.41 -6.66 5.31
C THR A 266 -31.30 -6.00 6.38
N ASP A 267 -32.30 -6.71 6.88
CA ASP A 267 -33.01 -6.26 8.05
C ASP A 267 -32.09 -6.27 9.26
N VAL A 268 -31.86 -5.08 9.80
CA VAL A 268 -30.96 -4.90 10.96
C VAL A 268 -31.69 -5.38 12.20
N GLY A 269 -31.05 -6.18 13.03
CA GLY A 269 -31.62 -6.73 14.25
C GLY A 269 -31.77 -5.69 15.38
N SER A 270 -31.87 -6.16 16.60
CA SER A 270 -31.91 -5.31 17.80
C SER A 270 -30.51 -4.80 18.15
N PRO A 271 -30.35 -3.72 18.94
CA PRO A 271 -29.03 -3.24 19.37
C PRO A 271 -28.19 -4.34 20.04
N ILE A 272 -26.91 -4.49 19.59
CA ILE A 272 -25.95 -5.46 20.13
C ILE A 272 -24.84 -4.78 20.95
N ILE A 273 -24.46 -3.55 20.57
CA ILE A 273 -23.55 -2.69 21.35
C ILE A 273 -24.29 -1.39 21.67
N ARG A 274 -24.15 -0.93 22.89
CA ARG A 274 -24.60 0.39 23.32
C ARG A 274 -23.50 1.06 24.13
N CYS A 275 -23.20 2.31 23.82
CA CYS A 275 -22.37 3.13 24.70
C CYS A 275 -23.07 4.44 25.06
N LYS A 276 -22.79 4.96 26.25
CA LYS A 276 -23.39 6.19 26.76
C LYS A 276 -22.33 7.06 27.45
N ASP A 277 -22.26 8.32 27.04
CA ASP A 277 -21.41 9.38 27.57
C ASP A 277 -19.94 8.94 27.69
N LEU A 278 -19.48 8.17 26.69
CA LEU A 278 -18.22 7.47 26.70
C LEU A 278 -17.08 8.45 26.46
N SER A 279 -16.08 8.45 27.36
CA SER A 279 -14.94 9.35 27.25
C SER A 279 -13.63 8.63 27.49
N LYS A 280 -12.57 9.03 26.75
CA LYS A 280 -11.20 8.58 26.94
C LYS A 280 -10.23 9.75 26.89
N ARG A 281 -9.42 9.87 27.94
CA ARG A 281 -8.36 10.88 28.07
C ARG A 281 -7.01 10.17 28.18
N TYR A 282 -6.04 10.70 27.44
CA TYR A 282 -4.63 10.30 27.56
C TYR A 282 -3.84 11.50 28.10
N ILE A 283 -2.82 11.23 28.88
CA ILE A 283 -1.88 12.25 29.37
C ILE A 283 -0.60 12.09 28.57
N SER A 284 -0.23 13.12 27.81
CA SER A 284 1.02 13.18 27.05
C SER A 284 1.92 14.26 27.67
N ILE A 285 3.22 13.96 27.74
CA ILE A 285 4.23 14.92 28.27
C ILE A 285 4.27 16.16 27.37
N ASP A 286 4.16 15.99 26.04
CA ASP A 286 4.33 17.07 25.06
C ASP A 286 3.02 17.82 24.77
N ARG A 287 1.85 17.16 24.86
CA ARG A 287 0.53 17.69 24.47
C ARG A 287 -0.44 17.89 25.62
N GLY A 288 -0.03 17.59 26.87
CA GLY A 288 -0.90 17.67 28.03
C GLY A 288 -2.02 16.61 27.99
N VAL A 289 -3.26 16.98 28.32
CA VAL A 289 -4.43 16.09 28.31
C VAL A 289 -5.05 16.05 26.93
N VAL A 290 -4.95 14.90 26.26
CA VAL A 290 -5.59 14.65 24.97
C VAL A 290 -6.91 13.92 25.21
N ARG A 291 -8.03 14.51 24.79
CA ARG A 291 -9.36 13.89 24.80
C ARG A 291 -9.58 13.14 23.50
N ALA A 292 -9.21 11.87 23.46
CA ALA A 292 -9.34 11.05 22.27
C ALA A 292 -10.80 10.68 21.97
N VAL A 293 -11.64 10.52 23.00
CA VAL A 293 -13.08 10.33 22.91
C VAL A 293 -13.73 11.20 23.97
N ASP A 294 -14.78 11.94 23.61
CA ASP A 294 -15.41 12.96 24.46
C ASP A 294 -16.94 12.87 24.40
N GLU A 295 -17.54 12.26 25.42
CA GLU A 295 -19.00 12.10 25.62
C GLU A 295 -19.75 11.45 24.44
N VAL A 296 -19.17 10.37 23.88
CA VAL A 296 -19.77 9.64 22.77
C VAL A 296 -20.88 8.70 23.24
N SER A 297 -22.05 8.81 22.60
CA SER A 297 -23.18 7.88 22.77
C SER A 297 -23.61 7.36 21.40
N LEU A 298 -23.65 6.02 21.23
CA LEU A 298 -24.08 5.38 20.00
C LEU A 298 -24.62 3.95 20.25
N GLU A 299 -25.35 3.43 19.28
CA GLU A 299 -25.80 2.04 19.22
C GLU A 299 -25.41 1.40 17.90
N VAL A 300 -24.92 0.15 17.95
CA VAL A 300 -24.68 -0.72 16.81
C VAL A 300 -25.66 -1.88 16.87
N TYR A 301 -26.23 -2.27 15.74
CA TYR A 301 -27.28 -3.27 15.67
C TYR A 301 -26.74 -4.62 15.18
N GLU A 302 -27.42 -5.70 15.54
CA GLU A 302 -27.04 -7.06 15.15
C GLU A 302 -27.20 -7.26 13.64
N GLY A 303 -26.17 -7.85 13.00
CA GLY A 303 -26.10 -8.04 11.55
C GLY A 303 -25.80 -6.75 10.75
N GLU A 304 -25.55 -5.62 11.44
CA GLU A 304 -25.20 -4.34 10.81
C GLU A 304 -23.73 -4.28 10.45
N ILE A 305 -23.42 -3.66 9.32
CA ILE A 305 -22.07 -3.17 9.03
C ILE A 305 -22.04 -1.67 9.33
N PHE A 306 -21.43 -1.29 10.45
CA PHE A 306 -21.39 0.08 10.95
C PHE A 306 -20.03 0.71 10.72
N GLY A 307 -19.98 1.86 10.03
CA GLY A 307 -18.76 2.61 9.73
C GLY A 307 -18.45 3.71 10.76
N LEU A 308 -17.18 3.83 11.18
CA LEU A 308 -16.66 5.00 11.89
C LEU A 308 -15.73 5.76 10.95
N VAL A 309 -16.15 6.96 10.54
CA VAL A 309 -15.41 7.80 9.59
C VAL A 309 -14.98 9.12 10.22
N GLY A 310 -13.97 9.78 9.66
CA GLY A 310 -13.43 11.05 10.14
C GLY A 310 -11.94 11.15 9.86
N THR A 311 -11.38 12.34 9.98
CA THR A 311 -9.97 12.64 9.75
C THR A 311 -9.02 11.87 10.67
N SER A 312 -7.74 11.84 10.33
CA SER A 312 -6.70 11.24 11.18
C SER A 312 -6.68 11.94 12.56
N GLY A 313 -6.55 11.16 13.62
CA GLY A 313 -6.58 11.71 14.98
C GLY A 313 -7.97 12.06 15.54
N ALA A 314 -9.07 11.87 14.80
CA ALA A 314 -10.43 12.13 15.28
C ALA A 314 -10.86 11.24 16.47
N GLY A 315 -10.12 10.16 16.77
CA GLY A 315 -10.38 9.25 17.89
C GLY A 315 -11.03 7.90 17.51
N LYS A 316 -11.21 7.62 16.20
CA LYS A 316 -11.88 6.42 15.66
C LYS A 316 -11.30 5.11 16.21
N THR A 317 -10.00 4.90 16.05
CA THR A 317 -9.29 3.71 16.57
C THR A 317 -9.38 3.57 18.08
N THR A 318 -9.38 4.68 18.83
CA THR A 318 -9.58 4.65 20.28
C THR A 318 -11.00 4.20 20.62
N LEU A 319 -12.01 4.74 19.95
CA LEU A 319 -13.40 4.37 20.17
C LEU A 319 -13.63 2.89 19.79
N SER A 320 -13.15 2.43 18.63
CA SER A 320 -13.30 1.03 18.22
C SER A 320 -12.64 0.06 19.21
N LYS A 321 -11.45 0.36 19.70
CA LYS A 321 -10.76 -0.42 20.74
C LYS A 321 -11.50 -0.43 22.08
N MET A 322 -12.20 0.67 22.42
CA MET A 322 -13.05 0.72 23.62
C MET A 322 -14.29 -0.17 23.45
N LEU A 323 -14.99 -0.06 22.29
CA LEU A 323 -16.15 -0.88 21.98
C LEU A 323 -15.82 -2.38 21.93
N ASN A 324 -14.62 -2.73 21.49
CA ASN A 324 -14.10 -4.11 21.51
C ASN A 324 -13.52 -4.54 22.89
N GLY A 325 -13.57 -3.67 23.87
CA GLY A 325 -13.10 -3.96 25.23
C GLY A 325 -11.56 -4.02 25.39
N ILE A 326 -10.77 -3.62 24.39
CA ILE A 326 -9.29 -3.59 24.47
C ILE A 326 -8.83 -2.44 25.35
N VAL A 327 -9.45 -1.26 25.17
CA VAL A 327 -9.14 -0.05 25.94
C VAL A 327 -10.28 0.26 26.89
N MET A 328 -9.96 0.50 28.17
CA MET A 328 -10.95 0.91 29.16
C MET A 328 -11.28 2.39 29.05
N PRO A 329 -12.55 2.81 29.16
CA PRO A 329 -12.93 4.22 29.18
C PRO A 329 -12.40 4.91 30.44
N THR A 330 -12.29 6.25 30.37
CA THR A 330 -12.03 7.10 31.54
C THR A 330 -13.33 7.38 32.28
N SER A 331 -14.45 7.52 31.55
CA SER A 331 -15.80 7.68 32.08
C SER A 331 -16.84 7.25 31.06
N GLY A 332 -18.10 7.10 31.46
CA GLY A 332 -19.19 6.57 30.66
C GLY A 332 -19.30 5.05 30.73
N GLY A 333 -20.22 4.45 29.98
CA GLY A 333 -20.51 3.02 30.00
C GLY A 333 -20.55 2.40 28.63
N ILE A 334 -20.21 1.11 28.54
CA ILE A 334 -20.31 0.27 27.34
C ILE A 334 -21.02 -1.02 27.72
N TRP A 335 -22.05 -1.36 26.99
CA TRP A 335 -22.79 -2.61 27.16
C TRP A 335 -22.80 -3.39 25.86
N CYS A 336 -22.57 -4.70 25.98
CA CYS A 336 -22.69 -5.65 24.88
C CYS A 336 -23.79 -6.66 25.21
N ARG A 337 -24.65 -6.96 24.25
CA ARG A 337 -25.70 -7.96 24.40
C ARG A 337 -25.16 -9.36 24.12
N VAL A 338 -25.28 -10.24 25.11
CA VAL A 338 -24.87 -11.66 25.00
C VAL A 338 -26.09 -12.53 25.28
N GLY A 339 -26.69 -13.08 24.24
CA GLY A 339 -28.04 -13.67 24.32
C GLY A 339 -29.06 -12.58 24.60
N ASP A 340 -29.84 -12.74 25.67
CA ASP A 340 -30.84 -11.75 26.11
C ASP A 340 -30.28 -10.76 27.15
N ASP A 341 -29.08 -10.97 27.65
CA ASP A 341 -28.48 -10.19 28.74
C ASP A 341 -27.61 -9.03 28.18
N TRP A 342 -27.70 -7.86 28.83
CA TRP A 342 -26.79 -6.75 28.64
C TRP A 342 -25.62 -6.87 29.63
N VAL A 343 -24.42 -7.04 29.09
CA VAL A 343 -23.18 -7.19 29.86
C VAL A 343 -22.45 -5.85 29.88
N ASP A 344 -22.16 -5.35 31.09
CA ASP A 344 -21.35 -4.13 31.26
C ASP A 344 -19.87 -4.45 31.02
N MET A 345 -19.31 -3.87 29.97
CA MET A 345 -17.91 -4.07 29.56
C MET A 345 -16.92 -3.16 30.32
N THR A 346 -17.41 -2.23 31.14
CA THR A 346 -16.54 -1.40 32.00
C THR A 346 -16.14 -2.13 33.27
N ILE A 347 -16.81 -3.22 33.59
CA ILE A 347 -16.52 -4.08 34.75
C ILE A 347 -15.61 -5.22 34.32
N LEU A 348 -14.45 -5.35 34.97
CA LEU A 348 -13.51 -6.45 34.74
C LEU A 348 -14.04 -7.74 35.35
N GLY A 349 -13.78 -8.87 34.72
CA GLY A 349 -14.12 -10.21 35.23
C GLY A 349 -14.73 -11.12 34.16
N ALA A 350 -14.78 -12.42 34.46
CA ALA A 350 -15.25 -13.46 33.54
C ALA A 350 -16.75 -13.33 33.22
N ASP A 351 -17.55 -12.88 34.18
CA ASP A 351 -19.01 -12.75 34.06
C ASP A 351 -19.45 -11.41 33.45
N HIS A 352 -18.54 -10.45 33.32
CA HIS A 352 -18.74 -9.14 32.72
C HIS A 352 -17.97 -9.02 31.41
N LYS A 353 -16.96 -8.15 31.34
CA LYS A 353 -16.15 -7.92 30.13
C LYS A 353 -15.68 -9.23 29.50
N GLY A 354 -15.15 -10.18 30.27
CA GLY A 354 -14.68 -11.46 29.77
C GLY A 354 -15.75 -12.32 29.10
N ARG A 355 -17.03 -12.20 29.53
CA ARG A 355 -18.16 -12.87 28.88
C ARG A 355 -18.44 -12.30 27.49
N ALA A 356 -18.40 -10.98 27.32
CA ALA A 356 -18.67 -10.31 26.05
C ALA A 356 -17.51 -10.46 25.05
N THR A 357 -16.27 -10.28 25.48
CA THR A 357 -15.09 -10.31 24.61
C THR A 357 -14.83 -11.66 23.96
N LYS A 358 -15.40 -12.76 24.47
CA LYS A 358 -15.35 -14.08 23.81
C LYS A 358 -16.03 -14.10 22.44
N TYR A 359 -17.01 -13.22 22.24
CA TYR A 359 -17.79 -13.10 21.02
C TYR A 359 -17.34 -11.94 20.14
N MET A 360 -16.18 -11.34 20.44
CA MET A 360 -15.62 -10.22 19.72
C MET A 360 -14.31 -10.61 19.03
N GLY A 361 -14.20 -10.22 17.77
CA GLY A 361 -12.96 -10.33 16.99
C GLY A 361 -12.47 -8.95 16.59
N MET A 362 -11.17 -8.81 16.36
CA MET A 362 -10.58 -7.58 15.82
C MET A 362 -9.49 -7.89 14.82
N LEU A 363 -9.59 -7.28 13.65
CA LEU A 363 -8.51 -7.19 12.68
C LEU A 363 -7.88 -5.81 12.81
N HIS A 364 -6.61 -5.77 13.18
CA HIS A 364 -5.84 -4.54 13.29
C HIS A 364 -5.32 -4.10 11.92
N GLN A 365 -5.03 -2.82 11.76
CA GLN A 365 -4.42 -2.26 10.55
C GLN A 365 -3.10 -2.98 10.20
N GLU A 366 -2.26 -3.24 11.20
CA GLU A 366 -1.09 -4.10 11.07
C GLU A 366 -1.43 -5.49 11.61
N TYR A 367 -2.10 -6.31 10.79
CA TYR A 367 -2.34 -7.71 11.14
C TYR A 367 -1.06 -8.53 11.04
N THR A 368 -0.87 -9.46 11.96
CA THR A 368 0.33 -10.31 12.00
C THR A 368 -0.08 -11.78 11.92
N LEU A 369 0.19 -12.38 10.76
CA LEU A 369 0.22 -13.84 10.67
C LEU A 369 1.59 -14.33 11.12
N TYR A 370 1.65 -15.49 11.77
CA TYR A 370 2.92 -16.11 12.16
C TYR A 370 3.70 -16.51 10.90
N PRO A 371 4.81 -15.84 10.57
CA PRO A 371 5.43 -15.93 9.24
C PRO A 371 6.09 -17.28 8.93
N TYR A 372 6.40 -18.07 9.98
CA TYR A 372 7.05 -19.39 9.88
C TYR A 372 6.09 -20.56 10.09
N ARG A 373 4.78 -20.31 10.09
CA ARG A 373 3.72 -21.30 10.21
C ARG A 373 2.88 -21.32 8.95
N SER A 374 2.37 -22.48 8.58
CA SER A 374 1.42 -22.60 7.48
C SER A 374 0.13 -21.83 7.76
N VAL A 375 -0.66 -21.57 6.72
CA VAL A 375 -1.98 -20.92 6.86
C VAL A 375 -2.88 -21.76 7.77
N ILE A 376 -2.90 -23.09 7.61
CA ILE A 376 -3.70 -23.96 8.48
C ILE A 376 -3.30 -23.84 9.95
N ASP A 377 -2.00 -23.77 10.24
CA ASP A 377 -1.53 -23.59 11.63
C ASP A 377 -1.94 -22.22 12.20
N ASN A 378 -1.86 -21.17 11.38
CA ASN A 378 -2.33 -19.84 11.76
C ASN A 378 -3.81 -19.79 12.10
N LEU A 379 -4.64 -20.53 11.35
CA LEU A 379 -6.08 -20.59 11.55
C LEU A 379 -6.44 -21.50 12.73
N THR A 380 -5.88 -22.71 12.80
CA THR A 380 -6.22 -23.71 13.82
C THR A 380 -5.74 -23.34 15.21
N GLU A 381 -4.60 -22.65 15.35
CA GLU A 381 -4.16 -22.13 16.65
C GLU A 381 -5.15 -21.12 17.24
N SER A 382 -5.82 -20.37 16.36
CA SER A 382 -6.86 -19.41 16.78
C SER A 382 -8.10 -20.08 17.39
N ILE A 383 -8.43 -21.32 16.97
CA ILE A 383 -9.55 -22.09 17.54
C ILE A 383 -9.15 -22.76 18.86
N GLY A 384 -7.85 -22.98 19.07
CA GLY A 384 -7.31 -23.76 20.19
C GLY A 384 -7.45 -25.28 19.97
N LEU A 385 -6.98 -26.06 20.92
CA LEU A 385 -6.96 -27.54 20.88
C LEU A 385 -8.33 -28.22 21.03
N SER A 386 -9.44 -27.51 20.87
CA SER A 386 -10.79 -28.01 21.14
C SER A 386 -11.40 -28.83 20.00
N LEU A 387 -10.79 -28.84 18.79
CA LEU A 387 -11.29 -29.59 17.65
C LEU A 387 -10.27 -30.63 17.15
N PRO A 388 -10.73 -31.84 16.74
CA PRO A 388 -9.89 -32.76 15.97
C PRO A 388 -9.38 -32.07 14.69
N PHE A 389 -8.13 -32.43 14.28
CA PHE A 389 -7.46 -31.77 13.15
C PHE A 389 -8.31 -31.75 11.87
N GLU A 390 -8.94 -32.87 11.53
CA GLU A 390 -9.81 -32.99 10.32
C GLU A 390 -11.02 -32.01 10.36
N LEU A 391 -11.60 -31.77 11.53
CA LEU A 391 -12.68 -30.80 11.69
C LEU A 391 -12.15 -29.36 11.65
N ALA A 392 -10.98 -29.12 12.21
CA ALA A 392 -10.33 -27.82 12.17
C ALA A 392 -9.94 -27.45 10.73
N GLU A 393 -9.45 -28.41 9.94
CA GLU A 393 -9.14 -28.24 8.51
C GLU A 393 -10.39 -27.88 7.70
N ARG A 394 -11.46 -28.66 7.84
CA ARG A 394 -12.75 -28.37 7.16
C ARG A 394 -13.28 -26.98 7.53
N LYS A 395 -13.19 -26.61 8.80
CA LYS A 395 -13.61 -25.28 9.27
C LYS A 395 -12.72 -24.20 8.67
N ALA A 396 -11.42 -24.42 8.56
CA ALA A 396 -10.49 -23.50 7.92
C ALA A 396 -10.81 -23.30 6.44
N ILE A 397 -11.06 -24.37 5.67
CA ILE A 397 -11.48 -24.29 4.27
C ILE A 397 -12.78 -23.51 4.15
N HIS A 398 -13.81 -23.84 4.94
CA HIS A 398 -15.09 -23.12 4.91
C HIS A 398 -14.91 -21.62 5.18
N THR A 399 -14.10 -21.27 6.21
CA THR A 399 -13.87 -19.87 6.55
C THR A 399 -13.09 -19.13 5.45
N LEU A 400 -12.12 -19.80 4.79
CA LEU A 400 -11.41 -19.23 3.64
C LEU A 400 -12.34 -19.00 2.46
N VAL A 401 -13.29 -19.89 2.21
CA VAL A 401 -14.30 -19.71 1.15
C VAL A 401 -15.20 -18.51 1.47
N THR A 402 -15.64 -18.37 2.72
CA THR A 402 -16.45 -17.22 3.17
C THR A 402 -15.75 -15.88 2.93
N VAL A 403 -14.43 -15.81 3.11
CA VAL A 403 -13.65 -14.59 2.81
C VAL A 403 -13.23 -14.45 1.33
N GLY A 404 -13.79 -15.29 0.43
CA GLY A 404 -13.72 -15.11 -1.02
C GLY A 404 -12.61 -15.90 -1.72
N PHE A 405 -12.08 -16.97 -1.13
CA PHE A 405 -11.33 -17.98 -1.88
C PHE A 405 -12.30 -18.97 -2.54
N SER A 406 -11.96 -19.49 -3.72
CA SER A 406 -12.61 -20.69 -4.20
C SER A 406 -12.17 -21.90 -3.35
N GLU A 407 -12.93 -22.99 -3.37
CA GLU A 407 -12.61 -24.21 -2.61
C GLU A 407 -11.22 -24.76 -2.99
N GLU A 408 -10.89 -24.79 -4.29
CA GLU A 408 -9.59 -25.20 -4.80
C GLU A 408 -8.43 -24.27 -4.38
N GLU A 409 -8.67 -22.96 -4.35
CA GLU A 409 -7.69 -21.98 -3.86
C GLU A 409 -7.48 -22.11 -2.36
N ALA A 410 -8.55 -22.32 -1.58
CA ALA A 410 -8.49 -22.49 -0.14
C ALA A 410 -7.63 -23.70 0.24
N GLU A 411 -7.80 -24.85 -0.43
CA GLU A 411 -6.99 -26.05 -0.23
C GLU A 411 -5.50 -25.78 -0.53
N LYS A 412 -5.19 -25.08 -1.62
CA LYS A 412 -3.81 -24.74 -2.01
C LYS A 412 -3.16 -23.75 -1.03
N VAL A 413 -3.94 -22.79 -0.53
CA VAL A 413 -3.46 -21.75 0.38
C VAL A 413 -3.17 -22.30 1.77
N LEU A 414 -3.89 -23.32 2.24
CA LEU A 414 -3.72 -23.90 3.58
C LEU A 414 -2.29 -24.35 3.90
N THR A 415 -1.58 -24.87 2.92
CA THR A 415 -0.21 -25.40 3.09
C THR A 415 0.88 -24.34 2.93
N LYS A 416 0.54 -23.17 2.38
CA LYS A 416 1.49 -22.08 2.18
C LYS A 416 1.85 -21.37 3.50
N ASN A 417 3.04 -20.75 3.51
CA ASN A 417 3.41 -19.79 4.55
C ASN A 417 2.93 -18.38 4.18
N PRO A 418 2.70 -17.49 5.15
CA PRO A 418 2.26 -16.11 4.88
C PRO A 418 3.15 -15.32 3.91
N ASN A 419 4.45 -15.64 3.83
CA ASN A 419 5.38 -14.98 2.93
C ASN A 419 5.20 -15.39 1.45
N GLU A 420 4.53 -16.51 1.19
CA GLU A 420 4.22 -17.04 -0.14
C GLU A 420 2.87 -16.52 -0.67
N LEU A 421 2.13 -15.80 0.16
CA LEU A 421 0.84 -15.20 -0.17
C LEU A 421 1.02 -13.81 -0.78
N SER A 422 0.18 -13.48 -1.76
CA SER A 422 -0.03 -12.10 -2.18
C SER A 422 -0.59 -11.26 -1.02
N GLU A 423 -0.52 -9.95 -1.12
CA GLU A 423 -1.03 -9.04 -0.09
C GLU A 423 -2.54 -9.24 0.14
N GLY A 424 -3.32 -9.37 -0.95
CA GLY A 424 -4.76 -9.65 -0.86
C GLY A 424 -5.09 -11.01 -0.25
N GLU A 425 -4.35 -12.09 -0.63
CA GLU A 425 -4.51 -13.41 0.00
C GLU A 425 -4.17 -13.33 1.49
N ARG A 426 -3.09 -12.65 1.84
CA ARG A 426 -2.65 -12.48 3.24
C ARG A 426 -3.70 -11.76 4.08
N HIS A 427 -4.31 -10.69 3.53
CA HIS A 427 -5.38 -9.98 4.20
C HIS A 427 -6.61 -10.86 4.42
N ARG A 428 -7.05 -11.60 3.38
CA ARG A 428 -8.19 -12.54 3.49
C ARG A 428 -7.91 -13.65 4.51
N VAL A 429 -6.69 -14.19 4.55
CA VAL A 429 -6.28 -15.17 5.58
C VAL A 429 -6.31 -14.54 6.98
N ALA A 430 -5.85 -13.30 7.14
CA ALA A 430 -5.92 -12.60 8.42
C ALA A 430 -7.36 -12.35 8.86
N MET A 431 -8.25 -12.03 7.92
CA MET A 431 -9.69 -11.93 8.18
C MET A 431 -10.28 -13.30 8.57
N ALA A 432 -9.93 -14.37 7.85
CA ALA A 432 -10.34 -15.73 8.19
C ALA A 432 -9.85 -16.14 9.59
N GLN A 433 -8.66 -15.71 10.03
CA GLN A 433 -8.14 -15.96 11.37
C GLN A 433 -9.00 -15.33 12.48
N VAL A 434 -9.66 -14.21 12.20
CA VAL A 434 -10.61 -13.58 13.11
C VAL A 434 -11.96 -14.32 13.07
N LEU A 435 -12.47 -14.61 11.87
CA LEU A 435 -13.79 -15.18 11.64
C LEU A 435 -13.90 -16.66 12.08
N ILE A 436 -12.82 -17.41 12.02
CA ILE A 436 -12.82 -18.85 12.36
C ILE A 436 -13.24 -19.12 13.82
N LYS A 437 -13.17 -18.11 14.69
CA LYS A 437 -13.64 -18.15 16.09
C LYS A 437 -15.16 -17.96 16.21
N GLU A 438 -15.84 -17.70 15.10
CA GLU A 438 -17.29 -17.37 15.06
C GLU A 438 -17.65 -16.21 16.01
N PRO A 439 -16.95 -15.04 15.89
CA PRO A 439 -17.32 -13.89 16.69
C PRO A 439 -18.68 -13.37 16.22
N ARG A 440 -19.50 -12.84 17.14
CA ARG A 440 -20.75 -12.15 16.77
C ARG A 440 -20.51 -10.69 16.36
N ILE A 441 -19.40 -10.14 16.77
CA ILE A 441 -19.00 -8.75 16.50
C ILE A 441 -17.55 -8.76 16.01
N VAL A 442 -17.31 -8.21 14.84
CA VAL A 442 -15.99 -8.07 14.22
C VAL A 442 -15.63 -6.60 14.07
N VAL A 443 -14.52 -6.20 14.62
CA VAL A 443 -13.97 -4.84 14.45
C VAL A 443 -12.87 -4.89 13.42
N LEU A 444 -12.99 -4.08 12.37
CA LEU A 444 -11.96 -3.91 11.33
C LEU A 444 -11.40 -2.49 11.45
N ASP A 445 -10.10 -2.38 11.73
CA ASP A 445 -9.40 -1.08 11.83
C ASP A 445 -8.59 -0.85 10.57
N GLU A 446 -9.05 0.06 9.70
CA GLU A 446 -8.48 0.41 8.39
C GLU A 446 -8.25 -0.81 7.47
N PRO A 447 -9.31 -1.58 7.15
CA PRO A 447 -9.15 -2.86 6.44
C PRO A 447 -8.68 -2.72 4.99
N THR A 448 -8.83 -1.55 4.36
CA THR A 448 -8.41 -1.32 2.97
C THR A 448 -7.09 -0.57 2.84
N GLY A 449 -6.67 0.16 3.87
CA GLY A 449 -5.37 0.83 3.96
C GLY A 449 -4.79 1.33 2.62
N THR A 450 -3.55 0.95 2.32
CA THR A 450 -2.83 1.29 1.07
C THR A 450 -3.01 0.26 -0.04
N MET A 451 -4.11 -0.51 -0.04
CA MET A 451 -4.36 -1.58 -1.02
C MET A 451 -4.71 -1.03 -2.40
N ASP A 452 -4.37 -1.81 -3.43
CA ASP A 452 -4.82 -1.54 -4.79
C ASP A 452 -6.36 -1.69 -4.94
N LEU A 453 -6.92 -1.05 -5.97
CA LEU A 453 -8.37 -1.02 -6.22
C LEU A 453 -9.01 -2.41 -6.26
N ILE A 454 -8.33 -3.40 -6.85
CA ILE A 454 -8.86 -4.75 -7.00
C ILE A 454 -8.91 -5.44 -5.64
N THR A 455 -7.82 -5.33 -4.86
CA THR A 455 -7.75 -5.87 -3.51
C THR A 455 -8.80 -5.22 -2.59
N LYS A 456 -9.04 -3.89 -2.72
CA LYS A 456 -10.12 -3.20 -1.99
C LYS A 456 -11.50 -3.79 -2.29
N ILE A 457 -11.80 -4.06 -3.55
CA ILE A 457 -13.06 -4.68 -3.97
C ILE A 457 -13.18 -6.12 -3.42
N ASP A 458 -12.09 -6.88 -3.45
CA ASP A 458 -12.08 -8.24 -2.90
C ASP A 458 -12.32 -8.23 -1.38
N VAL A 459 -11.72 -7.30 -0.63
CA VAL A 459 -11.97 -7.09 0.80
C VAL A 459 -13.42 -6.69 1.04
N SER A 460 -13.98 -5.78 0.23
CA SER A 460 -15.39 -5.39 0.30
C SER A 460 -16.32 -6.59 0.15
N LYS A 461 -16.08 -7.42 -0.87
CA LYS A 461 -16.84 -8.66 -1.09
C LYS A 461 -16.69 -9.63 0.09
N SER A 462 -15.49 -9.77 0.64
CA SER A 462 -15.23 -10.65 1.79
C SER A 462 -16.03 -10.24 3.03
N VAL A 463 -16.12 -8.93 3.31
CA VAL A 463 -16.92 -8.41 4.44
C VAL A 463 -18.40 -8.66 4.21
N LEU A 464 -18.90 -8.38 3.00
CA LEU A 464 -20.31 -8.60 2.65
C LEU A 464 -20.68 -10.08 2.72
N ASN A 465 -19.84 -10.96 2.17
CA ASN A 465 -20.07 -12.42 2.22
C ASN A 465 -20.06 -12.93 3.67
N ALA A 466 -19.10 -12.50 4.48
CA ALA A 466 -19.03 -12.91 5.89
C ALA A 466 -20.28 -12.49 6.66
N ARG A 467 -20.79 -11.25 6.45
CA ARG A 467 -22.05 -10.82 7.04
C ARG A 467 -23.22 -11.68 6.57
N ASP A 468 -23.34 -11.90 5.25
CA ASP A 468 -24.50 -12.58 4.65
C ASP A 468 -24.53 -14.08 4.99
N GLU A 469 -23.39 -14.74 5.11
CA GLU A 469 -23.28 -16.16 5.41
C GLU A 469 -23.29 -16.46 6.91
N LEU A 470 -22.62 -15.64 7.72
CA LEU A 470 -22.43 -15.91 9.14
C LEU A 470 -23.33 -15.07 10.05
N GLY A 471 -23.99 -14.04 9.51
CA GLY A 471 -24.87 -13.13 10.28
C GLY A 471 -24.11 -12.24 11.27
N GLU A 472 -22.82 -12.01 11.05
CA GLU A 472 -21.96 -11.27 11.97
C GLU A 472 -22.19 -9.76 11.86
N THR A 473 -21.94 -9.06 12.95
CA THR A 473 -21.99 -7.59 13.03
C THR A 473 -20.58 -7.03 12.83
N PHE A 474 -20.44 -6.07 11.93
CA PHE A 474 -19.14 -5.43 11.66
C PHE A 474 -19.11 -3.98 12.16
N LEU A 475 -18.03 -3.62 12.85
CA LEU A 475 -17.66 -2.24 13.15
C LEU A 475 -16.40 -1.91 12.37
N ILE A 476 -16.50 -1.01 11.41
CA ILE A 476 -15.40 -0.68 10.48
C ILE A 476 -14.91 0.73 10.77
N VAL A 477 -13.64 0.87 11.06
CA VAL A 477 -12.95 2.16 11.06
C VAL A 477 -12.30 2.32 9.70
N SER A 478 -12.64 3.38 8.98
CA SER A 478 -12.02 3.65 7.69
C SER A 478 -12.03 5.15 7.37
N HIS A 479 -11.04 5.56 6.60
CA HIS A 479 -11.00 6.83 5.90
C HIS A 479 -11.31 6.66 4.40
N ASP A 480 -11.42 5.43 3.89
CA ASP A 480 -11.80 5.11 2.52
C ASP A 480 -13.32 5.23 2.34
N MET A 481 -13.75 6.36 1.78
CA MET A 481 -15.18 6.67 1.67
C MET A 481 -15.89 5.81 0.65
N ASP A 482 -15.21 5.41 -0.44
CA ASP A 482 -15.75 4.49 -1.44
C ASP A 482 -16.02 3.12 -0.82
N PHE A 483 -15.09 2.64 0.02
CA PHE A 483 -15.28 1.41 0.77
C PHE A 483 -16.47 1.52 1.73
N VAL A 484 -16.56 2.61 2.50
CA VAL A 484 -17.66 2.82 3.46
C VAL A 484 -19.01 2.91 2.74
N GLN A 485 -19.11 3.61 1.61
CA GLN A 485 -20.34 3.70 0.81
C GLN A 485 -20.77 2.33 0.28
N ASN A 486 -19.83 1.54 -0.20
CA ASN A 486 -20.11 0.26 -0.81
C ASN A 486 -20.42 -0.84 0.20
N VAL A 487 -19.94 -0.74 1.44
CA VAL A 487 -19.99 -1.83 2.42
C VAL A 487 -20.87 -1.52 3.64
N CYS A 488 -20.84 -0.28 4.20
CA CYS A 488 -21.51 0.03 5.46
C CYS A 488 -23.01 0.31 5.32
N ASP A 489 -23.86 -0.19 6.25
CA ASP A 489 -25.30 0.09 6.33
C ASP A 489 -25.56 1.49 6.88
N ARG A 490 -24.81 1.84 7.93
CA ARG A 490 -24.79 3.16 8.56
C ARG A 490 -23.38 3.55 8.86
N ALA A 491 -23.15 4.85 9.00
CA ALA A 491 -21.86 5.38 9.41
C ALA A 491 -22.03 6.49 10.45
N ALA A 492 -20.98 6.70 11.24
CA ALA A 492 -20.87 7.82 12.17
C ALA A 492 -19.67 8.68 11.79
N LEU A 493 -19.89 9.99 11.63
CA LEU A 493 -18.83 10.98 11.44
C LEU A 493 -18.27 11.41 12.80
N MET A 494 -16.97 11.22 12.96
CA MET A 494 -16.27 11.58 14.20
C MET A 494 -15.32 12.75 13.97
N ARG A 495 -15.43 13.80 14.80
CA ARG A 495 -14.58 14.99 14.82
C ARG A 495 -14.12 15.32 16.23
N ASN A 496 -12.82 15.51 16.42
CA ASN A 496 -12.24 15.93 17.72
C ASN A 496 -12.78 15.13 18.92
N GLY A 497 -12.85 13.81 18.77
CA GLY A 497 -13.32 12.90 19.81
C GLY A 497 -14.83 12.78 19.97
N LYS A 498 -15.65 13.48 19.18
CA LYS A 498 -17.12 13.49 19.27
C LYS A 498 -17.77 12.91 18.03
N ILE A 499 -18.94 12.24 18.20
CA ILE A 499 -19.81 11.89 17.08
C ILE A 499 -20.61 13.13 16.70
N VAL A 500 -20.47 13.55 15.44
CA VAL A 500 -21.17 14.73 14.89
C VAL A 500 -22.50 14.30 14.26
N HIS A 501 -22.50 13.18 13.57
CA HIS A 501 -23.68 12.65 12.88
C HIS A 501 -23.63 11.13 12.79
N VAL A 502 -24.80 10.49 12.78
CA VAL A 502 -24.98 9.06 12.49
C VAL A 502 -26.09 8.93 11.48
N GLY A 503 -25.84 8.27 10.36
CA GLY A 503 -26.83 8.13 9.29
C GLY A 503 -26.38 7.15 8.20
N THR A 504 -26.99 7.28 7.01
CA THR A 504 -26.51 6.54 5.84
C THR A 504 -25.12 7.03 5.44
N PRO A 505 -24.28 6.20 4.79
CA PRO A 505 -22.97 6.61 4.33
C PRO A 505 -23.00 7.89 3.48
N GLU A 506 -23.95 8.01 2.54
CA GLU A 506 -24.14 9.20 1.70
C GLU A 506 -24.49 10.45 2.52
N GLY A 507 -25.36 10.27 3.54
CA GLY A 507 -25.74 11.35 4.45
C GLY A 507 -24.57 11.86 5.29
N VAL A 508 -23.70 10.95 5.72
CA VAL A 508 -22.46 11.28 6.44
C VAL A 508 -21.49 12.05 5.56
N LEU A 509 -21.29 11.58 4.31
CA LEU A 509 -20.43 12.25 3.32
C LEU A 509 -20.87 13.66 3.02
N SER A 510 -22.17 13.88 2.85
CA SER A 510 -22.70 15.23 2.54
C SER A 510 -22.45 16.27 3.64
N LEU A 511 -22.10 15.82 4.84
CA LEU A 511 -21.76 16.67 5.99
C LEU A 511 -20.26 16.92 6.14
N MET A 512 -19.44 16.25 5.34
CA MET A 512 -17.99 16.48 5.34
C MET A 512 -17.67 17.81 4.65
N THR A 513 -16.69 18.52 5.16
CA THR A 513 -16.16 19.71 4.49
C THR A 513 -15.27 19.28 3.33
N LYS A 514 -15.11 20.16 2.31
CA LYS A 514 -14.18 19.88 1.22
C LYS A 514 -12.75 19.59 1.72
N GLU A 515 -12.32 20.29 2.77
CA GLU A 515 -11.00 20.06 3.39
C GLU A 515 -10.91 18.67 4.04
N GLU A 516 -11.97 18.21 4.68
CA GLU A 516 -12.04 16.86 5.27
C GLU A 516 -12.12 15.78 4.21
N GLU A 517 -12.91 16.00 3.14
CA GLU A 517 -12.93 15.10 1.98
C GLU A 517 -11.55 14.99 1.34
N GLU A 518 -10.89 16.11 1.12
CA GLU A 518 -9.53 16.15 0.59
C GLU A 518 -8.51 15.50 1.52
N GLU A 519 -8.62 15.64 2.85
CA GLU A 519 -7.75 14.97 3.82
C GLU A 519 -7.99 13.47 3.86
N MET A 520 -9.23 13.01 3.67
CA MET A 520 -9.58 11.58 3.68
C MET A 520 -9.33 10.91 2.33
N LEU A 521 -9.53 11.59 1.21
CA LEU A 521 -9.11 11.14 -0.11
C LEU A 521 -7.57 11.15 -0.21
N GLY A 522 -6.91 11.90 0.68
CA GLY A 522 -5.50 12.16 0.80
C GLY A 522 -4.74 11.29 1.80
N SER A 523 -5.37 10.40 2.50
CA SER A 523 -4.77 9.47 3.46
C SER A 523 -4.92 8.04 2.98
#